data_b2af587032636b3cd69dbccdcf0dedc4
#
_entry.id   b2af587032636b3cd69dbccdcf0dedc4
#
_cell.length_a   1.000
_cell.length_b   1.000
_cell.length_c   1.000
_cell.angle_alpha   90.00
_cell.angle_beta   90.00
_cell.angle_gamma   90.00
#
_symmetry.space_group_name_H-M   'P 1'
#
loop_
_entity.id
_entity.type
_entity.pdbx_description
1 polymer ?
#
loop_
_entity_poly.entity_id
_entity_poly.type
_entity_poly.pdbx_seq_one_letter_code
_entity_poly.pdbx_strand_id
1 'polypeptide(L)'
;NQKIYEASDKMISLIKDNYNVLQSLGSFGINLGFGDKTVRETCEDNGVDTYTFLAVVNYTINGYYGFDDDDQLSVPTLMHYLKACHVYYLDFQLPFIRRELQEAINENDSLGGLLMKLYDEYAREVRKHMLYEEKTLFPYVQALIDRKPLGDYNIETFSKHHGQTDIKLKELKTTIIKYLPTDMQRNHKLMSTLYDIYNNEEWLRLHTEVEDNIFVPAIRRLERMLRQNDVTKNISSMVFKGGQDNADMLSDREK
;
A
#
# COMPACT_ATOMS: atom_id res chain seq x y z
N ASN A 1 19.89 -0.66 18.59
CA ASN A 1 20.00 -0.17 17.21
C ASN A 1 19.18 -1.10 16.33
N GLN A 2 18.11 -0.58 15.77
CA GLN A 2 17.34 -1.31 14.75
C GLN A 2 18.20 -1.39 13.48
N LYS A 3 18.30 -2.60 12.91
CA LYS A 3 19.06 -2.83 11.69
C LYS A 3 18.31 -2.30 10.49
N ILE A 4 18.93 -1.43 9.70
CA ILE A 4 18.47 -1.07 8.37
C ILE A 4 19.08 -2.05 7.37
N TYR A 5 18.25 -2.70 6.57
CA TYR A 5 18.69 -3.64 5.54
C TYR A 5 19.10 -2.91 4.28
N GLU A 6 20.14 -3.43 3.64
CA GLU A 6 20.76 -2.89 2.45
C GLU A 6 20.69 -3.88 1.27
N ALA A 7 20.94 -3.40 0.06
CA ALA A 7 20.90 -4.20 -1.16
C ALA A 7 21.88 -5.37 -1.18
N SER A 8 22.98 -5.26 -0.42
CA SER A 8 24.02 -6.29 -0.26
C SER A 8 23.69 -7.35 0.79
N ASP A 9 22.71 -7.11 1.66
CA ASP A 9 22.27 -8.13 2.63
C ASP A 9 21.71 -9.36 1.93
N LYS A 10 21.84 -10.52 2.58
CA LYS A 10 21.22 -11.74 2.08
C LYS A 10 19.72 -11.72 2.30
N MET A 11 18.92 -12.01 1.27
CA MET A 11 17.45 -12.02 1.37
C MET A 11 16.96 -12.93 2.50
N ILE A 12 17.57 -14.09 2.68
CA ILE A 12 17.23 -15.02 3.77
C ILE A 12 17.45 -14.41 5.16
N SER A 13 18.39 -13.48 5.32
CA SER A 13 18.65 -12.83 6.62
C SER A 13 17.49 -11.92 7.04
N LEU A 14 16.87 -11.21 6.10
CA LEU A 14 15.69 -10.37 6.35
C LEU A 14 14.56 -11.22 6.92
N ILE A 15 14.30 -12.39 6.33
CA ILE A 15 13.23 -13.31 6.75
C ILE A 15 13.54 -13.92 8.12
N LYS A 16 14.80 -14.33 8.38
CA LYS A 16 15.21 -14.88 9.68
C LYS A 16 15.10 -13.87 10.81
N ASP A 17 15.43 -12.62 10.54
CA ASP A 17 15.35 -11.54 11.52
C ASP A 17 13.89 -11.08 11.74
N ASN A 18 13.07 -11.11 10.68
CA ASN A 18 11.64 -10.78 10.75
C ASN A 18 10.84 -11.56 9.70
N TYR A 19 10.15 -12.62 10.12
CA TYR A 19 9.36 -13.48 9.21
C TYR A 19 8.20 -12.73 8.53
N ASN A 20 7.79 -11.58 9.06
CA ASN A 20 6.77 -10.75 8.44
C ASN A 20 7.16 -10.25 7.04
N VAL A 21 8.45 -10.21 6.72
CA VAL A 21 8.95 -9.91 5.36
C VAL A 21 8.37 -10.85 4.30
N LEU A 22 7.96 -12.09 4.66
CA LEU A 22 7.32 -13.03 3.73
C LEU A 22 6.09 -12.45 3.05
N GLN A 23 5.29 -11.69 3.78
CA GLN A 23 4.11 -11.02 3.19
C GLN A 23 4.53 -9.97 2.15
N SER A 24 5.55 -9.16 2.48
CA SER A 24 6.08 -8.16 1.55
C SER A 24 6.66 -8.82 0.29
N LEU A 25 7.39 -9.95 0.42
CA LEU A 25 7.88 -10.71 -0.74
C LEU A 25 6.73 -11.10 -1.67
N GLY A 26 5.66 -11.70 -1.12
CA GLY A 26 4.47 -12.09 -1.90
C GLY A 26 3.83 -10.92 -2.61
N SER A 27 3.68 -9.78 -1.93
CA SER A 27 3.06 -8.57 -2.50
C SER A 27 3.95 -7.87 -3.55
N PHE A 28 5.28 -8.00 -3.45
CA PHE A 28 6.19 -7.58 -4.53
C PHE A 28 6.31 -8.59 -5.68
N GLY A 29 5.67 -9.75 -5.58
CA GLY A 29 5.77 -10.80 -6.59
C GLY A 29 7.11 -11.54 -6.58
N ILE A 30 7.84 -11.49 -5.47
CA ILE A 30 9.13 -12.18 -5.32
C ILE A 30 8.87 -13.65 -4.99
N ASN A 31 9.36 -14.54 -5.85
CA ASN A 31 9.24 -15.97 -5.67
C ASN A 31 10.22 -16.51 -4.63
N LEU A 32 9.81 -17.51 -3.86
CA LEU A 32 10.69 -18.28 -2.99
C LEU A 32 11.63 -19.15 -3.82
N GLY A 33 12.71 -19.66 -3.18
CA GLY A 33 13.70 -20.47 -3.86
C GLY A 33 14.90 -19.66 -4.39
N PHE A 34 15.11 -18.44 -3.89
CA PHE A 34 16.20 -17.54 -4.29
C PHE A 34 17.60 -17.96 -3.77
N GLY A 35 17.70 -19.03 -2.96
CA GLY A 35 18.96 -19.52 -2.41
C GLY A 35 19.67 -18.49 -1.52
N ASP A 36 20.98 -18.34 -1.71
CA ASP A 36 21.82 -17.40 -0.95
C ASP A 36 21.99 -16.04 -1.65
N LYS A 37 21.05 -15.66 -2.51
CA LYS A 37 21.11 -14.37 -3.22
C LYS A 37 20.94 -13.20 -2.25
N THR A 38 21.55 -12.08 -2.65
CA THR A 38 21.35 -10.79 -1.98
C THR A 38 19.95 -10.23 -2.26
N VAL A 39 19.56 -9.20 -1.52
CA VAL A 39 18.32 -8.46 -1.77
C VAL A 39 18.31 -7.92 -3.20
N ARG A 40 19.41 -7.30 -3.64
CA ARG A 40 19.57 -6.80 -5.01
C ARG A 40 19.34 -7.88 -6.06
N GLU A 41 20.10 -8.98 -5.99
CA GLU A 41 20.00 -10.06 -6.96
C GLU A 41 18.60 -10.66 -7.00
N THR A 42 17.95 -10.81 -5.83
CA THR A 42 16.59 -11.34 -5.75
C THR A 42 15.56 -10.38 -6.36
N CYS A 43 15.68 -9.08 -6.09
CA CYS A 43 14.80 -8.07 -6.67
C CYS A 43 14.98 -8.00 -8.20
N GLU A 44 16.22 -7.97 -8.69
CA GLU A 44 16.53 -7.94 -10.12
C GLU A 44 15.97 -9.14 -10.87
N ASP A 45 16.10 -10.35 -10.31
CA ASP A 45 15.54 -11.59 -10.89
C ASP A 45 14.02 -11.56 -11.03
N ASN A 46 13.32 -10.78 -10.19
CA ASN A 46 11.87 -10.68 -10.19
C ASN A 46 11.36 -9.35 -10.79
N GLY A 47 12.26 -8.52 -11.34
CA GLY A 47 11.90 -7.22 -11.95
C GLY A 47 11.37 -6.20 -10.93
N VAL A 48 11.79 -6.30 -9.68
CA VAL A 48 11.39 -5.42 -8.58
C VAL A 48 12.45 -4.35 -8.35
N ASP A 49 12.04 -3.10 -8.22
CA ASP A 49 12.93 -2.01 -7.85
C ASP A 49 13.48 -2.22 -6.43
N THR A 50 14.79 -2.41 -6.33
CA THR A 50 15.47 -2.78 -5.07
C THR A 50 15.34 -1.69 -4.01
N TYR A 51 15.43 -0.41 -4.42
CA TYR A 51 15.33 0.71 -3.48
C TYR A 51 13.93 0.79 -2.87
N THR A 52 12.90 0.70 -3.70
CA THR A 52 11.50 0.72 -3.27
C THR A 52 11.16 -0.48 -2.38
N PHE A 53 11.64 -1.68 -2.73
CA PHE A 53 11.50 -2.87 -1.89
C PHE A 53 12.09 -2.63 -0.49
N LEU A 54 13.33 -2.16 -0.43
CA LEU A 54 14.01 -1.88 0.85
C LEU A 54 13.34 -0.77 1.64
N ALA A 55 12.84 0.27 0.99
CA ALA A 55 12.09 1.33 1.65
C ALA A 55 10.84 0.77 2.36
N VAL A 56 10.03 -0.04 1.67
CA VAL A 56 8.83 -0.66 2.25
C VAL A 56 9.21 -1.65 3.36
N VAL A 57 10.17 -2.54 3.14
CA VAL A 57 10.55 -3.56 4.13
C VAL A 57 11.16 -2.92 5.39
N ASN A 58 12.10 -2.00 5.24
CA ASN A 58 12.67 -1.29 6.39
C ASN A 58 11.61 -0.50 7.15
N TYR A 59 10.69 0.16 6.43
CA TYR A 59 9.59 0.87 7.05
C TYR A 59 8.68 -0.05 7.86
N THR A 60 8.27 -1.18 7.29
CA THR A 60 7.39 -2.15 7.98
C THR A 60 8.03 -2.81 9.20
N ILE A 61 9.36 -2.93 9.21
CA ILE A 61 10.11 -3.51 10.34
C ILE A 61 10.41 -2.45 11.41
N ASN A 62 10.81 -1.25 11.00
CA ASN A 62 11.43 -0.25 11.87
C ASN A 62 10.58 1.01 12.09
N GLY A 63 9.49 1.20 11.32
CA GLY A 63 8.71 2.44 11.30
C GLY A 63 9.37 3.59 10.52
N TYR A 64 10.53 3.33 9.90
CA TYR A 64 11.23 4.25 8.98
C TYR A 64 12.15 3.44 8.06
N TYR A 65 12.50 3.97 6.90
CA TYR A 65 13.30 3.22 5.92
C TYR A 65 14.78 3.60 5.85
N GLY A 66 15.21 4.63 6.60
CA GLY A 66 16.63 4.95 6.78
C GLY A 66 17.33 5.57 5.57
N PHE A 67 16.61 5.98 4.55
CA PHE A 67 17.14 6.59 3.33
C PHE A 67 16.59 8.01 3.17
N ASP A 68 17.46 8.95 2.77
CA ASP A 68 17.08 10.36 2.64
C ASP A 68 16.65 10.75 1.20
N ASP A 69 16.84 9.84 0.24
CA ASP A 69 16.60 10.12 -1.19
C ASP A 69 15.29 9.50 -1.67
N ASP A 70 14.19 10.13 -1.28
CA ASP A 70 12.86 9.75 -1.72
C ASP A 70 12.63 9.86 -3.24
N ASP A 71 13.51 10.56 -3.97
CA ASP A 71 13.39 10.71 -5.43
C ASP A 71 13.69 9.40 -6.18
N GLN A 72 14.30 8.42 -5.51
CA GLN A 72 14.57 7.10 -6.05
C GLN A 72 13.39 6.12 -5.93
N LEU A 73 12.32 6.46 -5.22
CA LEU A 73 11.15 5.59 -5.08
C LEU A 73 10.43 5.39 -6.43
N SER A 74 10.26 4.14 -6.83
CA SER A 74 9.50 3.76 -8.01
C SER A 74 8.00 3.74 -7.72
N VAL A 75 7.28 4.78 -8.15
CA VAL A 75 5.81 4.85 -8.02
C VAL A 75 5.11 3.65 -8.69
N PRO A 76 5.51 3.19 -9.89
CA PRO A 76 4.94 1.98 -10.47
C PRO A 76 5.12 0.74 -9.60
N THR A 77 6.29 0.55 -8.98
CA THR A 77 6.57 -0.59 -8.08
C THR A 77 5.72 -0.50 -6.81
N LEU A 78 5.59 0.68 -6.20
CA LEU A 78 4.72 0.90 -5.04
C LEU A 78 3.24 0.60 -5.37
N MET A 79 2.75 1.09 -6.50
CA MET A 79 1.37 0.83 -6.94
C MET A 79 1.13 -0.65 -7.20
N HIS A 80 2.10 -1.37 -7.79
CA HIS A 80 2.01 -2.81 -7.98
C HIS A 80 1.93 -3.56 -6.64
N TYR A 81 2.80 -3.20 -5.70
CA TYR A 81 2.81 -3.75 -4.34
C TYR A 81 1.46 -3.56 -3.64
N LEU A 82 0.91 -2.35 -3.62
CA LEU A 82 -0.37 -2.05 -2.98
C LEU A 82 -1.53 -2.83 -3.62
N LYS A 83 -1.59 -2.89 -4.95
CA LYS A 83 -2.59 -3.71 -5.66
C LYS A 83 -2.49 -5.19 -5.31
N ALA A 84 -1.29 -5.74 -5.21
CA ALA A 84 -1.09 -7.13 -4.81
C ALA A 84 -1.53 -7.37 -3.35
N CYS A 85 -1.34 -6.39 -2.46
CA CYS A 85 -1.88 -6.43 -1.10
C CYS A 85 -3.42 -6.51 -1.12
N HIS A 86 -4.11 -5.74 -1.98
CA HIS A 86 -5.58 -5.81 -2.10
C HIS A 86 -6.05 -7.19 -2.53
N VAL A 87 -5.42 -7.78 -3.55
CA VAL A 87 -5.74 -9.15 -3.99
C VAL A 87 -5.57 -10.14 -2.84
N TYR A 88 -4.46 -10.06 -2.10
CA TYR A 88 -4.22 -10.91 -0.95
C TYR A 88 -5.31 -10.77 0.12
N TYR A 89 -5.67 -9.53 0.50
CA TYR A 89 -6.69 -9.31 1.52
C TYR A 89 -8.08 -9.72 1.07
N LEU A 90 -8.51 -9.26 -0.10
CA LEU A 90 -9.90 -9.40 -0.55
C LEU A 90 -10.23 -10.81 -1.03
N ASP A 91 -9.28 -11.47 -1.70
CA ASP A 91 -9.53 -12.75 -2.37
C ASP A 91 -9.01 -13.95 -1.56
N PHE A 92 -8.09 -13.73 -0.61
CA PHE A 92 -7.53 -14.80 0.18
C PHE A 92 -7.78 -14.62 1.69
N GLN A 93 -7.22 -13.58 2.31
CA GLN A 93 -7.13 -13.48 3.76
C GLN A 93 -8.50 -13.27 4.43
N LEU A 94 -9.31 -12.32 3.96
CA LEU A 94 -10.63 -12.08 4.55
C LEU A 94 -11.59 -13.29 4.39
N PRO A 95 -11.68 -13.94 3.22
CA PRO A 95 -12.47 -15.18 3.08
C PRO A 95 -11.94 -16.33 3.94
N PHE A 96 -10.61 -16.46 4.08
CA PHE A 96 -9.99 -17.47 4.92
C PHE A 96 -10.40 -17.29 6.39
N ILE A 97 -10.19 -16.10 6.97
CA ILE A 97 -10.55 -15.82 8.38
C ILE A 97 -12.06 -16.00 8.60
N ARG A 98 -12.89 -15.57 7.65
CA ARG A 98 -14.33 -15.77 7.75
C ARG A 98 -14.71 -17.23 7.91
N ARG A 99 -14.12 -18.09 7.10
CA ARG A 99 -14.36 -19.55 7.17
C ARG A 99 -13.85 -20.13 8.48
N GLU A 100 -12.64 -19.74 8.91
CA GLU A 100 -12.06 -20.19 10.18
C GLU A 100 -12.93 -19.78 11.38
N LEU A 101 -13.46 -18.56 11.36
CA LEU A 101 -14.38 -18.07 12.40
C LEU A 101 -15.70 -18.86 12.38
N GLN A 102 -16.28 -19.08 11.21
CA GLN A 102 -17.52 -19.84 11.03
C GLN A 102 -17.39 -21.27 11.54
N GLU A 103 -16.24 -21.92 11.30
CA GLU A 103 -15.97 -23.26 11.81
C GLU A 103 -15.67 -23.31 13.34
N ALA A 104 -15.21 -22.19 13.92
CA ALA A 104 -14.87 -22.07 15.33
C ALA A 104 -16.07 -21.75 16.23
N ILE A 105 -17.16 -21.24 15.67
CA ILE A 105 -18.36 -20.81 16.39
C ILE A 105 -19.61 -21.47 15.80
N ASN A 106 -20.65 -21.60 16.63
CA ASN A 106 -21.96 -22.07 16.17
C ASN A 106 -22.79 -20.86 15.70
N GLU A 107 -22.97 -20.69 14.39
CA GLU A 107 -23.76 -19.59 13.82
C GLU A 107 -25.25 -19.61 14.22
N ASN A 108 -25.78 -20.76 14.62
CA ASN A 108 -27.17 -20.88 15.05
C ASN A 108 -27.39 -20.38 16.50
N ASP A 109 -26.32 -20.15 17.25
CA ASP A 109 -26.37 -19.45 18.51
C ASP A 109 -26.42 -17.93 18.30
N SER A 110 -27.15 -17.23 19.13
CA SER A 110 -27.31 -15.75 19.03
C SER A 110 -25.98 -15.01 19.09
N LEU A 111 -25.04 -15.50 19.91
CA LEU A 111 -23.70 -14.93 20.02
C LEU A 111 -22.88 -15.21 18.75
N GLY A 112 -22.89 -16.44 18.24
CA GLY A 112 -22.22 -16.83 17.02
C GLY A 112 -22.70 -16.02 15.82
N GLY A 113 -24.02 -15.85 15.68
CA GLY A 113 -24.61 -14.99 14.65
C GLY A 113 -24.17 -13.52 14.74
N LEU A 114 -24.05 -12.97 15.96
CA LEU A 114 -23.52 -11.63 16.19
C LEU A 114 -22.06 -11.51 15.76
N LEU A 115 -21.21 -12.46 16.14
CA LEU A 115 -19.79 -12.45 15.79
C LEU A 115 -19.58 -12.49 14.27
N MET A 116 -20.32 -13.36 13.56
CA MET A 116 -20.28 -13.40 12.09
C MET A 116 -20.73 -12.10 11.45
N LYS A 117 -21.78 -11.48 11.97
CA LYS A 117 -22.25 -10.17 11.48
C LYS A 117 -21.19 -9.08 11.66
N LEU A 118 -20.54 -9.00 12.82
CA LEU A 118 -19.47 -8.03 13.09
C LEU A 118 -18.30 -8.22 12.13
N TYR A 119 -17.92 -9.47 11.87
CA TYR A 119 -16.87 -9.77 10.89
C TYR A 119 -17.26 -9.37 9.48
N ASP A 120 -18.46 -9.70 9.03
CA ASP A 120 -18.95 -9.38 7.69
C ASP A 120 -19.07 -7.85 7.48
N GLU A 121 -19.44 -7.09 8.51
CA GLU A 121 -19.43 -5.63 8.47
C GLU A 121 -18.02 -5.08 8.33
N TYR A 122 -17.06 -5.60 9.12
CA TYR A 122 -15.65 -5.23 8.99
C TYR A 122 -15.10 -5.53 7.59
N ALA A 123 -15.29 -6.75 7.10
CA ALA A 123 -14.81 -7.15 5.77
C ALA A 123 -15.42 -6.29 4.65
N ARG A 124 -16.67 -5.85 4.81
CA ARG A 124 -17.32 -4.93 3.87
C ARG A 124 -16.69 -3.55 3.86
N GLU A 125 -16.33 -3.00 5.00
CA GLU A 125 -15.66 -1.70 5.09
C GLU A 125 -14.25 -1.77 4.49
N VAL A 126 -13.46 -2.82 4.76
CA VAL A 126 -12.15 -3.02 4.13
C VAL A 126 -12.29 -3.11 2.61
N ARG A 127 -13.24 -3.91 2.12
CA ARG A 127 -13.52 -4.04 0.68
C ARG A 127 -13.91 -2.71 0.04
N LYS A 128 -14.75 -1.93 0.69
CA LYS A 128 -15.19 -0.61 0.20
C LYS A 128 -14.00 0.35 0.08
N HIS A 129 -13.11 0.35 1.07
CA HIS A 129 -11.90 1.16 1.09
C HIS A 129 -10.97 0.78 -0.08
N MET A 130 -10.58 -0.48 -0.20
CA MET A 130 -9.69 -0.95 -1.26
C MET A 130 -10.29 -0.78 -2.67
N LEU A 131 -11.61 -0.96 -2.83
CA LEU A 131 -12.28 -0.71 -4.11
C LEU A 131 -12.33 0.77 -4.49
N TYR A 132 -12.35 1.68 -3.53
CA TYR A 132 -12.20 3.12 -3.80
C TYR A 132 -10.81 3.41 -4.39
N GLU A 133 -9.76 2.85 -3.83
CA GLU A 133 -8.40 2.99 -4.34
C GLU A 133 -8.23 2.41 -5.74
N GLU A 134 -8.74 1.21 -5.97
CA GLU A 134 -8.72 0.55 -7.28
C GLU A 134 -9.43 1.36 -8.38
N LYS A 135 -10.54 2.02 -8.03
CA LYS A 135 -11.38 2.73 -9.00
C LYS A 135 -11.03 4.20 -9.16
N THR A 136 -10.38 4.81 -8.17
CA THR A 136 -10.14 6.26 -8.14
C THR A 136 -8.66 6.59 -8.00
N LEU A 137 -7.99 6.10 -6.96
CA LEU A 137 -6.60 6.46 -6.68
C LEU A 137 -5.63 5.88 -7.71
N PHE A 138 -5.64 4.58 -7.95
CA PHE A 138 -4.69 3.96 -8.87
C PHE A 138 -4.86 4.39 -10.33
N PRO A 139 -6.07 4.58 -10.88
CA PRO A 139 -6.23 5.19 -12.20
C PRO A 139 -5.69 6.62 -12.27
N TYR A 140 -5.88 7.41 -11.22
CA TYR A 140 -5.30 8.75 -11.13
C TYR A 140 -3.77 8.72 -11.15
N VAL A 141 -3.15 7.87 -10.33
CA VAL A 141 -1.70 7.70 -10.31
C VAL A 141 -1.17 7.21 -11.66
N GLN A 142 -1.88 6.29 -12.31
CA GLN A 142 -1.50 5.83 -13.65
C GLN A 142 -1.58 6.97 -14.67
N ALA A 143 -2.58 7.84 -14.59
CA ALA A 143 -2.67 9.01 -15.46
C ALA A 143 -1.50 9.99 -15.23
N LEU A 144 -1.07 10.19 -13.98
CA LEU A 144 0.14 10.95 -13.66
C LEU A 144 1.39 10.36 -14.32
N ILE A 145 1.61 9.05 -14.17
CA ILE A 145 2.74 8.32 -14.75
C ILE A 145 2.74 8.47 -16.29
N ASP A 146 1.56 8.31 -16.91
CA ASP A 146 1.37 8.40 -18.36
C ASP A 146 1.35 9.85 -18.88
N ARG A 147 1.44 10.87 -18.01
CA ARG A 147 1.32 12.30 -18.32
C ARG A 147 0.04 12.64 -19.08
N LYS A 148 -1.05 11.98 -18.73
CA LYS A 148 -2.38 12.24 -19.29
C LYS A 148 -3.05 13.43 -18.58
N PRO A 149 -4.04 14.07 -19.22
CA PRO A 149 -4.83 15.12 -18.56
C PRO A 149 -5.44 14.61 -17.26
N LEU A 150 -5.25 15.37 -16.20
CA LEU A 150 -5.81 15.09 -14.88
C LEU A 150 -7.11 15.88 -14.73
N GLY A 151 -8.14 15.25 -14.14
CA GLY A 151 -9.33 15.97 -13.68
C GLY A 151 -9.04 16.78 -12.41
N ASP A 152 -10.09 17.12 -11.68
CA ASP A 152 -9.99 17.89 -10.42
C ASP A 152 -9.48 17.07 -9.23
N TYR A 153 -9.26 15.77 -9.40
CA TYR A 153 -8.75 14.89 -8.36
C TYR A 153 -7.25 15.15 -8.11
N ASN A 154 -6.86 15.10 -6.85
CA ASN A 154 -5.46 15.19 -6.42
C ASN A 154 -5.22 14.30 -5.20
N ILE A 155 -3.96 14.05 -4.86
CA ILE A 155 -3.59 13.14 -3.77
C ILE A 155 -4.07 13.63 -2.39
N GLU A 156 -4.25 14.94 -2.19
CA GLU A 156 -4.78 15.48 -0.94
C GLU A 156 -6.25 15.08 -0.70
N THR A 157 -7.00 14.82 -1.76
CA THR A 157 -8.37 14.31 -1.68
C THR A 157 -8.38 12.90 -1.10
N PHE A 158 -7.44 12.05 -1.50
CA PHE A 158 -7.24 10.71 -0.93
C PHE A 158 -6.86 10.79 0.56
N SER A 159 -5.82 11.53 0.89
CA SER A 159 -5.28 11.64 2.24
C SER A 159 -6.33 12.07 3.29
N LYS A 160 -7.35 12.84 2.89
CA LYS A 160 -8.46 13.26 3.78
C LYS A 160 -9.50 12.17 4.03
N HIS A 161 -9.58 11.16 3.17
CA HIS A 161 -10.60 10.10 3.23
C HIS A 161 -10.06 8.80 3.86
N HIS A 162 -8.76 8.73 4.19
CA HIS A 162 -8.15 7.63 4.92
C HIS A 162 -8.70 7.61 6.35
N GLY A 163 -9.71 6.82 6.60
CA GLY A 163 -10.44 6.78 7.87
C GLY A 163 -10.70 5.37 8.38
N GLN A 164 -10.96 5.28 9.65
CA GLN A 164 -11.05 4.12 10.54
C GLN A 164 -11.92 2.98 10.01
N THR A 165 -11.28 1.86 9.61
CA THR A 165 -11.96 0.59 9.28
C THR A 165 -11.96 -0.38 10.48
N ASP A 166 -11.37 -0.03 11.62
CA ASP A 166 -11.02 -0.93 12.73
C ASP A 166 -12.10 -1.08 13.83
N ILE A 167 -13.11 -0.19 13.86
CA ILE A 167 -14.12 -0.16 14.96
C ILE A 167 -14.83 -1.50 15.11
N LYS A 168 -15.29 -2.08 13.98
CA LYS A 168 -16.03 -3.35 14.00
C LYS A 168 -15.17 -4.55 14.38
N LEU A 169 -13.91 -4.54 13.93
CA LEU A 169 -12.94 -5.58 14.29
C LEU A 169 -12.59 -5.52 15.78
N LYS A 170 -12.44 -4.31 16.33
CA LYS A 170 -12.23 -4.11 17.77
C LYS A 170 -13.42 -4.59 18.60
N GLU A 171 -14.64 -4.29 18.14
CA GLU A 171 -15.87 -4.77 18.78
C GLU A 171 -15.95 -6.31 18.76
N LEU A 172 -15.66 -6.93 17.60
CA LEU A 172 -15.59 -8.39 17.43
C LEU A 172 -14.61 -9.03 18.43
N LYS A 173 -13.35 -8.58 18.42
CA LYS A 173 -12.31 -9.10 19.31
C LYS A 173 -12.69 -8.95 20.78
N THR A 174 -13.22 -7.79 21.17
CA THR A 174 -13.65 -7.51 22.53
C THR A 174 -14.79 -8.44 22.96
N THR A 175 -15.74 -8.69 22.06
CA THR A 175 -16.88 -9.59 22.34
C THR A 175 -16.40 -11.03 22.54
N ILE A 176 -15.52 -11.52 21.68
CA ILE A 176 -14.95 -12.88 21.83
C ILE A 176 -14.19 -13.00 23.15
N ILE A 177 -13.29 -12.06 23.44
CA ILE A 177 -12.38 -12.14 24.60
C ILE A 177 -13.13 -12.00 25.93
N LYS A 178 -14.13 -11.13 26.01
CA LYS A 178 -14.78 -10.79 27.28
C LYS A 178 -16.06 -11.56 27.56
N TYR A 179 -16.80 -11.95 26.53
CA TYR A 179 -18.18 -12.42 26.72
C TYR A 179 -18.41 -13.82 26.17
N LEU A 180 -17.38 -14.52 25.70
CA LEU A 180 -17.54 -15.88 25.25
C LEU A 180 -17.90 -16.81 26.42
N PRO A 181 -18.90 -17.70 26.28
CA PRO A 181 -19.27 -18.68 27.31
C PRO A 181 -18.11 -19.60 27.71
N THR A 182 -18.11 -20.07 28.96
CA THR A 182 -16.99 -20.82 29.55
C THR A 182 -16.72 -22.15 28.84
N ASP A 183 -17.73 -22.81 28.32
CA ASP A 183 -17.65 -24.05 27.55
C ASP A 183 -16.92 -23.88 26.19
N MET A 184 -16.93 -22.69 25.62
CA MET A 184 -16.21 -22.35 24.39
C MET A 184 -14.72 -21.95 24.62
N GLN A 185 -14.31 -21.72 25.88
CA GLN A 185 -12.94 -21.23 26.20
C GLN A 185 -11.83 -22.24 25.89
N ARG A 186 -12.13 -23.50 25.65
CA ARG A 186 -11.16 -24.53 25.27
C ARG A 186 -11.09 -24.78 23.77
N ASN A 187 -11.72 -23.94 23.01
CA ASN A 187 -11.73 -24.06 21.55
C ASN A 187 -10.42 -23.59 20.96
N HIS A 188 -9.51 -24.53 20.67
CA HIS A 188 -8.22 -24.23 20.03
C HIS A 188 -8.36 -23.56 18.66
N LYS A 189 -9.42 -23.89 17.91
CA LYS A 189 -9.69 -23.28 16.62
C LYS A 189 -10.01 -21.81 16.76
N LEU A 190 -10.84 -21.43 17.73
CA LEU A 190 -11.16 -20.03 17.99
C LEU A 190 -9.92 -19.23 18.42
N MET A 191 -9.04 -19.80 19.23
CA MET A 191 -7.78 -19.16 19.60
C MET A 191 -6.88 -18.96 18.38
N SER A 192 -6.76 -19.95 17.50
CA SER A 192 -6.03 -19.82 16.24
C SER A 192 -6.64 -18.73 15.35
N THR A 193 -7.96 -18.73 15.20
CA THR A 193 -8.66 -17.70 14.42
C THR A 193 -8.44 -16.28 14.99
N LEU A 194 -8.41 -16.13 16.31
CA LEU A 194 -8.06 -14.84 16.93
C LEU A 194 -6.63 -14.38 16.57
N TYR A 195 -5.66 -15.30 16.55
CA TYR A 195 -4.31 -15.00 16.08
C TYR A 195 -4.33 -14.49 14.63
N ASP A 196 -5.09 -15.15 13.76
CA ASP A 196 -5.19 -14.73 12.36
C ASP A 196 -5.87 -13.36 12.22
N ILE A 197 -6.89 -13.07 13.03
CA ILE A 197 -7.54 -11.76 13.09
C ILE A 197 -6.55 -10.67 13.52
N TYR A 198 -5.77 -10.90 14.59
CA TYR A 198 -4.78 -9.92 15.06
C TYR A 198 -3.66 -9.71 14.06
N ASN A 199 -3.15 -10.77 13.43
CA ASN A 199 -2.15 -10.67 12.38
C ASN A 199 -2.67 -9.90 11.17
N ASN A 200 -3.90 -10.19 10.74
CA ASN A 200 -4.52 -9.48 9.61
C ASN A 200 -4.72 -7.99 9.90
N GLU A 201 -5.13 -7.64 11.12
CA GLU A 201 -5.26 -6.24 11.55
C GLU A 201 -3.92 -5.51 11.50
N GLU A 202 -2.86 -6.14 12.00
CA GLU A 202 -1.51 -5.57 11.96
C GLU A 202 -1.01 -5.37 10.52
N TRP A 203 -1.27 -6.32 9.63
CA TRP A 203 -0.94 -6.21 8.22
C TRP A 203 -1.70 -5.08 7.52
N LEU A 204 -3.00 -4.94 7.81
CA LEU A 204 -3.80 -3.85 7.26
C LEU A 204 -3.30 -2.50 7.77
N ARG A 205 -2.91 -2.42 9.04
CA ARG A 205 -2.30 -1.22 9.63
C ARG A 205 -0.99 -0.86 8.91
N LEU A 206 -0.09 -1.82 8.71
CA LEU A 206 1.18 -1.61 7.98
C LEU A 206 0.94 -1.20 6.53
N HIS A 207 -0.05 -1.79 5.86
CA HIS A 207 -0.46 -1.40 4.50
C HIS A 207 -0.85 0.08 4.45
N THR A 208 -1.75 0.51 5.34
CA THR A 208 -2.17 1.92 5.46
C THR A 208 -0.98 2.85 5.77
N GLU A 209 -0.07 2.42 6.64
CA GLU A 209 1.13 3.21 6.96
C GLU A 209 2.10 3.35 5.76
N VAL A 210 2.25 2.31 4.94
CA VAL A 210 3.02 2.39 3.69
C VAL A 210 2.36 3.38 2.72
N GLU A 211 1.04 3.37 2.63
CA GLU A 211 0.30 4.34 1.81
C GLU A 211 0.53 5.78 2.30
N ASP A 212 0.30 6.02 3.58
CA ASP A 212 0.38 7.37 4.14
C ASP A 212 1.81 7.94 4.17
N ASN A 213 2.80 7.11 4.46
CA ASN A 213 4.16 7.58 4.74
C ASN A 213 5.16 7.34 3.60
N ILE A 214 4.84 6.50 2.61
CA ILE A 214 5.71 6.25 1.45
C ILE A 214 4.99 6.62 0.15
N PHE A 215 3.81 6.04 -0.11
CA PHE A 215 3.12 6.20 -1.39
C PHE A 215 2.57 7.62 -1.59
N VAL A 216 1.80 8.14 -0.65
CA VAL A 216 1.23 9.50 -0.74
C VAL A 216 2.32 10.57 -0.90
N PRO A 217 3.43 10.58 -0.11
CA PRO A 217 4.54 11.49 -0.33
C PRO A 217 5.19 11.36 -1.71
N ALA A 218 5.36 10.13 -2.23
CA ALA A 218 5.91 9.90 -3.58
C ALA A 218 5.00 10.49 -4.67
N ILE A 219 3.67 10.34 -4.55
CA ILE A 219 2.71 10.93 -5.49
C ILE A 219 2.72 12.46 -5.41
N ARG A 220 2.77 13.05 -4.21
CA ARG A 220 2.90 14.51 -4.04
C ARG A 220 4.12 15.07 -4.76
N ARG A 221 5.23 14.33 -4.72
CA ARG A 221 6.45 14.72 -5.47
C ARG A 221 6.23 14.64 -6.96
N LEU A 222 5.69 13.53 -7.44
CA LEU A 222 5.40 13.36 -8.87
C LEU A 222 4.48 14.48 -9.38
N GLU A 223 3.41 14.83 -8.65
CA GLU A 223 2.54 15.96 -8.99
C GLU A 223 3.31 17.28 -9.11
N ARG A 224 4.20 17.59 -8.14
CA ARG A 224 4.99 18.82 -8.14
C ARG A 224 5.95 18.87 -9.33
N MET A 225 6.64 17.77 -9.62
CA MET A 225 7.57 17.68 -10.76
C MET A 225 6.86 17.91 -12.10
N LEU A 226 5.67 17.33 -12.27
CA LEU A 226 4.87 17.50 -13.48
C LEU A 226 4.40 18.96 -13.66
N ARG A 227 3.90 19.60 -12.59
CA ARG A 227 3.49 21.01 -12.63
C ARG A 227 4.66 21.96 -12.95
N GLN A 228 5.84 21.74 -12.39
CA GLN A 228 7.03 22.55 -12.69
C GLN A 228 7.45 22.41 -14.14
N ASN A 229 7.44 21.21 -14.70
CA ASN A 229 7.78 20.96 -16.09
C ASN A 229 6.80 21.64 -17.07
N ASP A 230 5.51 21.66 -16.73
CA ASP A 230 4.48 22.32 -17.54
C ASP A 230 4.64 23.85 -17.53
N VAL A 231 4.95 24.45 -16.38
CA VAL A 231 5.26 25.88 -16.27
C VAL A 231 6.49 26.24 -17.08
N THR A 232 7.55 25.46 -17.02
CA THR A 232 8.80 25.69 -17.78
C THR A 232 8.56 25.60 -19.29
N LYS A 233 7.78 24.62 -19.75
CA LYS A 233 7.39 24.49 -21.16
C LYS A 233 6.56 25.68 -21.66
N ASN A 234 5.60 26.14 -20.85
CA ASN A 234 4.76 27.28 -21.17
C ASN A 234 5.59 28.57 -21.26
N ILE A 235 6.51 28.82 -20.33
CA ILE A 235 7.43 29.98 -20.39
C ILE A 235 8.32 29.91 -21.64
N SER A 236 8.92 28.75 -21.94
CA SER A 236 9.74 28.57 -23.15
C SER A 236 8.94 28.84 -24.42
N SER A 237 7.69 28.35 -24.50
CA SER A 237 6.82 28.59 -25.66
C SER A 237 6.42 30.07 -25.83
N MET A 238 6.25 30.80 -24.74
CA MET A 238 5.95 32.23 -24.74
C MET A 238 7.18 33.06 -25.16
N VAL A 239 8.38 32.68 -24.69
CA VAL A 239 9.63 33.34 -25.07
C VAL A 239 9.93 33.15 -26.57
N PHE A 240 9.67 31.95 -27.12
CA PHE A 240 9.85 31.71 -28.57
C PHE A 240 8.83 32.47 -29.42
N LYS A 241 7.56 32.61 -29.00
CA LYS A 241 6.56 33.40 -29.72
C LYS A 241 6.87 34.92 -29.66
N GLY A 242 7.27 35.44 -28.50
CA GLY A 242 7.67 36.85 -28.36
C GLY A 242 8.91 37.23 -29.12
N GLY A 243 9.80 36.27 -29.44
CA GLY A 243 10.97 36.49 -30.30
C GLY A 243 10.63 36.59 -31.81
N GLN A 244 9.60 35.90 -32.29
CA GLN A 244 9.11 35.99 -33.66
C GLN A 244 8.38 37.30 -33.94
N ASP A 245 7.52 37.76 -33.03
CA ASP A 245 6.78 39.02 -33.17
C ASP A 245 7.71 40.26 -33.21
N ASN A 246 8.86 40.21 -32.52
CA ASN A 246 9.87 41.29 -32.60
C ASN A 246 10.71 41.25 -33.88
N ALA A 247 10.91 40.09 -34.50
CA ALA A 247 11.64 40.00 -35.77
C ALA A 247 10.81 40.52 -36.94
N ASP A 248 9.49 40.28 -36.93
CA ASP A 248 8.59 40.79 -37.98
C ASP A 248 8.36 42.32 -37.90
N MET A 249 8.40 42.92 -36.70
CA MET A 249 8.30 44.37 -36.51
C MET A 249 9.53 45.15 -36.98
N LEU A 250 10.71 44.54 -37.09
CA LEU A 250 11.93 45.18 -37.55
C LEU A 250 12.08 45.11 -39.07
N SER A 251 11.43 44.17 -39.76
CA SER A 251 11.49 44.03 -41.22
C SER A 251 10.60 45.04 -41.96
N ASP A 252 9.58 45.62 -41.32
CA ASP A 252 8.67 46.61 -41.91
C ASP A 252 9.16 48.08 -41.79
N ARG A 253 10.33 48.32 -41.19
CA ARG A 253 10.93 49.66 -41.07
C ARG A 253 12.01 49.98 -42.09
N GLU A 254 12.34 49.04 -42.97
CA GLU A 254 13.34 49.22 -44.03
C GLU A 254 12.75 49.17 -45.45
N LYS A 255 11.50 49.56 -45.63
CA LYS A 255 10.92 49.78 -46.99
C LYS A 255 10.42 51.20 -47.17
#